data_54f9a1ba75be50708d50b60f0a0ee56c
#
_entry.id   54f9a1ba75be50708d50b60f0a0ee56c
#
_cell.length_a   1.000
_cell.length_b   1.000
_cell.length_c   1.000
_cell.angle_alpha   90.00
_cell.angle_beta   90.00
_cell.angle_gamma   90.00
#
_symmetry.space_group_name_H-M   'P 1'
#
loop_
_entity.id
_entity.type
_entity.pdbx_description
1 polymer ?
#
loop_
_entity_poly.entity_id
_entity_poly.type
_entity_poly.pdbx_seq_one_letter_code
_entity_poly.pdbx_strand_id
1 'polypeptide(L)'
;MGLIEDAAETLETEVNNLKLNVQDAVEALDSEYAGSLYDTVLTTKLGKVVGWAQKNALWPATFGLACCAIEMMAMANSRWDSARFGAEVFRASPRQADLMIVSGRVSQKMAPILKQIFDQMPEPKWVISMGACASCGG
;
A
#
# COMPACT_ATOMS: atom_id res chain seq x y z
N MET A 1 -27.46 5.35 35.84
CA MET A 1 -26.31 5.93 35.14
C MET A 1 -25.02 5.21 35.48
N GLY A 2 -24.83 4.68 36.68
CA GLY A 2 -23.58 3.99 37.09
C GLY A 2 -23.21 2.68 36.36
N LEU A 3 -24.23 1.89 35.94
CA LEU A 3 -23.97 0.58 35.29
C LEU A 3 -23.30 0.65 33.91
N ILE A 4 -23.43 1.77 33.20
CA ILE A 4 -22.80 1.97 31.89
C ILE A 4 -21.35 2.48 32.07
N GLU A 5 -21.11 3.26 33.10
CA GLU A 5 -19.78 3.74 33.48
C GLU A 5 -18.89 2.59 33.97
N ASP A 6 -19.39 1.72 34.82
CA ASP A 6 -18.67 0.53 35.30
C ASP A 6 -18.35 -0.47 34.14
N ALA A 7 -19.24 -0.60 33.16
CA ALA A 7 -19.03 -1.43 32.00
C ALA A 7 -17.96 -0.83 31.04
N ALA A 8 -17.91 0.49 30.92
CA ALA A 8 -16.90 1.16 30.12
C ALA A 8 -15.49 1.04 30.74
N GLU A 9 -15.38 1.19 32.05
CA GLU A 9 -14.11 1.06 32.78
C GLU A 9 -13.56 -0.37 32.75
N THR A 10 -14.45 -1.38 32.85
CA THR A 10 -14.07 -2.79 32.67
C THR A 10 -13.60 -3.09 31.24
N LEU A 11 -14.24 -2.54 30.21
CA LEU A 11 -13.81 -2.71 28.83
C LEU A 11 -12.47 -2.02 28.53
N GLU A 12 -12.21 -0.84 29.09
CA GLU A 12 -10.91 -0.16 28.95
C GLU A 12 -9.79 -0.95 29.61
N THR A 13 -10.02 -1.52 30.78
CA THR A 13 -9.02 -2.38 31.45
C THR A 13 -8.75 -3.66 30.67
N GLU A 14 -9.74 -4.31 30.12
CA GLU A 14 -9.59 -5.49 29.24
C GLU A 14 -8.81 -5.16 27.97
N VAL A 15 -9.11 -4.04 27.32
CA VAL A 15 -8.39 -3.58 26.12
C VAL A 15 -6.92 -3.25 26.43
N ASN A 16 -6.65 -2.63 27.58
CA ASN A 16 -5.29 -2.33 27.98
C ASN A 16 -4.49 -3.59 28.33
N ASN A 17 -5.13 -4.57 28.98
CA ASN A 17 -4.50 -5.87 29.27
C ASN A 17 -4.22 -6.65 27.98
N LEU A 18 -5.12 -6.58 26.99
CA LEU A 18 -4.88 -7.16 25.65
C LEU A 18 -3.71 -6.50 24.93
N LYS A 19 -3.60 -5.16 25.01
CA LYS A 19 -2.48 -4.41 24.40
C LYS A 19 -1.15 -4.78 25.04
N LEU A 20 -1.08 -4.90 26.36
CA LEU A 20 0.12 -5.33 27.09
C LEU A 20 0.51 -6.74 26.68
N ASN A 21 -0.45 -7.67 26.63
CA ASN A 21 -0.19 -9.06 26.26
C ASN A 21 0.30 -9.21 24.79
N VAL A 22 -0.22 -8.37 23.89
CA VAL A 22 0.26 -8.34 22.49
C VAL A 22 1.66 -7.72 22.40
N GLN A 23 1.98 -6.70 23.18
CA GLN A 23 3.32 -6.12 23.23
C GLN A 23 4.35 -7.10 23.78
N ASP A 24 4.04 -7.78 24.88
CA ASP A 24 4.89 -8.82 25.46
C ASP A 24 5.12 -9.98 24.48
N ALA A 25 4.08 -10.39 23.74
CA ALA A 25 4.20 -11.42 22.70
C ALA A 25 5.06 -10.96 21.52
N VAL A 26 4.96 -9.70 21.12
CA VAL A 26 5.80 -9.12 20.06
C VAL A 26 7.24 -8.98 20.50
N GLU A 27 7.49 -8.56 21.75
CA GLU A 27 8.85 -8.50 22.31
C GLU A 27 9.47 -9.91 22.49
N ALA A 28 8.67 -10.89 22.88
CA ALA A 28 9.11 -12.29 22.98
C ALA A 28 9.47 -12.86 21.61
N LEU A 29 8.65 -12.60 20.58
CA LEU A 29 8.94 -12.97 19.19
C LEU A 29 10.19 -12.24 18.66
N ASP A 30 10.34 -10.92 18.94
CA ASP A 30 11.53 -10.15 18.56
C ASP A 30 12.79 -10.70 19.25
N SER A 31 12.71 -11.16 20.52
CA SER A 31 13.84 -11.73 21.25
C SER A 31 14.23 -13.12 20.76
N GLU A 32 13.26 -13.95 20.40
CA GLU A 32 13.50 -15.30 19.87
C GLU A 32 14.07 -15.24 18.44
N TYR A 33 13.56 -14.33 17.61
CA TYR A 33 14.13 -14.07 16.27
C TYR A 33 15.48 -13.37 16.33
N ALA A 34 15.70 -12.46 17.28
CA ALA A 34 16.99 -11.82 17.46
C ALA A 34 18.08 -12.82 17.84
N GLY A 35 17.78 -13.80 18.70
CA GLY A 35 18.72 -14.85 19.06
C GLY A 35 19.16 -15.73 17.89
N SER A 36 18.27 -15.96 16.92
CA SER A 36 18.56 -16.74 15.70
C SER A 36 19.25 -15.94 14.60
N LEU A 37 19.08 -14.61 14.58
CA LEU A 37 19.64 -13.73 13.55
C LEU A 37 20.92 -13.00 13.98
N TYR A 38 21.28 -13.07 15.28
CA TYR A 38 22.53 -12.49 15.79
C TYR A 38 23.78 -13.17 15.22
N ASP A 39 23.66 -14.43 14.83
CA ASP A 39 24.76 -15.18 14.16
C ASP A 39 24.89 -14.87 12.66
N THR A 40 23.93 -14.18 12.07
CA THR A 40 23.98 -13.80 10.68
C THR A 40 23.90 -12.26 10.60
N VAL A 41 24.84 -11.62 10.00
CA VAL A 41 25.13 -10.18 9.80
C VAL A 41 23.94 -9.22 9.55
N LEU A 42 22.70 -9.63 9.78
CA LEU A 42 21.47 -8.87 9.52
C LEU A 42 20.79 -8.45 10.83
N THR A 43 21.33 -7.38 11.43
CA THR A 43 20.72 -6.68 12.57
C THR A 43 19.48 -5.84 12.22
N THR A 44 18.82 -6.14 11.11
CA THR A 44 17.71 -5.33 10.59
C THR A 44 16.39 -5.96 11.00
N LYS A 45 15.52 -5.19 11.65
CA LYS A 45 14.15 -5.64 11.96
C LYS A 45 13.40 -5.96 10.66
N LEU A 46 12.67 -7.07 10.65
CA LEU A 46 11.91 -7.55 9.49
C LEU A 46 11.04 -6.45 8.85
N GLY A 47 10.42 -5.59 9.65
CA GLY A 47 9.63 -4.45 9.17
C GLY A 47 10.42 -3.43 8.34
N LYS A 48 11.71 -3.24 8.65
CA LYS A 48 12.58 -2.35 7.84
C LYS A 48 12.91 -2.97 6.50
N VAL A 49 13.14 -4.30 6.46
CA VAL A 49 13.40 -5.03 5.22
C VAL A 49 12.17 -5.05 4.32
N VAL A 50 11.00 -5.32 4.88
CA VAL A 50 9.73 -5.28 4.14
C VAL A 50 9.44 -3.87 3.62
N GLY A 51 9.61 -2.84 4.44
CA GLY A 51 9.42 -1.44 4.02
C GLY A 51 10.42 -1.01 2.94
N TRP A 52 11.66 -1.47 3.00
CA TRP A 52 12.65 -1.25 1.94
C TRP A 52 12.26 -1.96 0.64
N ALA A 53 11.81 -3.21 0.73
CA ALA A 53 11.35 -3.97 -0.43
C ALA A 53 10.13 -3.32 -1.10
N GLN A 54 9.13 -2.89 -0.33
CA GLN A 54 7.95 -2.19 -0.84
C GLN A 54 8.31 -0.85 -1.48
N LYS A 55 9.28 -0.12 -0.93
CA LYS A 55 9.76 1.14 -1.50
C LYS A 55 10.43 0.95 -2.87
N ASN A 56 11.13 -0.16 -3.07
CA ASN A 56 11.90 -0.43 -4.30
C ASN A 56 11.14 -1.31 -5.31
N ALA A 57 9.97 -1.81 -4.97
CA ALA A 57 9.14 -2.67 -5.83
C ALA A 57 7.69 -2.18 -5.79
N LEU A 58 7.42 -1.10 -6.53
CA LEU A 58 6.06 -0.59 -6.73
C LEU A 58 5.39 -1.36 -7.87
N TRP A 59 4.23 -1.92 -7.60
CA TRP A 59 3.46 -2.67 -8.59
C TRP A 59 2.31 -1.81 -9.13
N PRO A 60 2.45 -1.25 -10.35
CA PRO A 60 1.43 -0.39 -10.91
C PRO A 60 0.22 -1.16 -11.46
N ALA A 61 -0.97 -0.66 -11.11
CA ALA A 61 -2.21 -0.95 -11.80
C ALA A 61 -2.48 0.17 -12.81
N THR A 62 -2.62 -0.19 -14.07
CA THR A 62 -2.73 0.77 -15.17
C THR A 62 -4.17 0.91 -15.64
N PHE A 63 -4.66 2.15 -15.67
CA PHE A 63 -5.97 2.51 -16.20
C PHE A 63 -5.80 3.47 -17.37
N GLY A 64 -5.79 2.91 -18.57
CA GLY A 64 -5.74 3.65 -19.82
C GLY A 64 -7.14 4.07 -20.25
N LEU A 65 -7.55 5.30 -19.97
CA LEU A 65 -8.90 5.77 -20.22
C LEU A 65 -9.03 6.61 -21.49
N ALA A 66 -7.91 7.16 -22.00
CA ALA A 66 -7.89 8.01 -23.19
C ALA A 66 -6.50 8.00 -23.84
N CYS A 67 -6.19 9.01 -24.67
CA CYS A 67 -4.92 9.13 -25.38
C CYS A 67 -3.68 9.13 -24.48
N CYS A 68 -3.77 9.55 -23.22
CA CYS A 68 -2.67 9.47 -22.26
C CYS A 68 -2.26 8.04 -21.90
N ALA A 69 -3.06 7.04 -22.29
CA ALA A 69 -2.64 5.64 -22.21
C ALA A 69 -1.44 5.34 -23.13
N ILE A 70 -1.30 6.07 -24.25
CA ILE A 70 -0.12 5.96 -25.14
C ILE A 70 1.13 6.48 -24.43
N GLU A 71 1.00 7.57 -23.68
CA GLU A 71 2.07 8.11 -22.85
C GLU A 71 2.48 7.12 -21.74
N MET A 72 1.49 6.47 -21.13
CA MET A 72 1.74 5.40 -20.16
C MET A 72 2.47 4.20 -20.79
N MET A 73 2.15 3.81 -22.01
CA MET A 73 2.89 2.78 -22.75
C MET A 73 4.32 3.26 -23.07
N ALA A 74 4.51 4.54 -23.39
CA ALA A 74 5.84 5.11 -23.63
C ALA A 74 6.71 5.12 -22.37
N MET A 75 6.10 5.24 -21.17
CA MET A 75 6.80 5.13 -19.89
C MET A 75 7.41 3.74 -19.66
N ALA A 76 6.81 2.70 -20.24
CA ALA A 76 7.35 1.33 -20.19
C ALA A 76 8.34 1.02 -21.34
N ASN A 77 8.68 2.01 -22.17
CA ASN A 77 9.60 1.83 -23.28
C ASN A 77 11.08 1.98 -22.82
N SER A 78 12.01 1.36 -23.52
CA SER A 78 13.44 1.27 -23.19
C SER A 78 14.11 2.60 -22.89
N ARG A 79 13.64 3.72 -23.47
CA ARG A 79 14.21 5.06 -23.22
C ARG A 79 13.77 5.67 -21.87
N TRP A 80 12.53 5.39 -21.43
CA TRP A 80 11.89 6.01 -20.27
C TRP A 80 11.45 4.97 -19.24
N ASP A 81 12.03 3.80 -19.29
CA ASP A 81 11.60 2.63 -18.57
C ASP A 81 11.45 2.88 -17.05
N SER A 82 10.23 2.71 -16.56
CA SER A 82 9.88 2.82 -15.16
C SER A 82 10.47 1.68 -14.31
N ALA A 83 10.98 0.62 -14.94
CA ALA A 83 11.69 -0.46 -14.28
C ALA A 83 12.89 0.02 -13.45
N ARG A 84 13.54 1.12 -13.87
CA ARG A 84 14.62 1.77 -13.12
C ARG A 84 14.22 2.24 -11.72
N PHE A 85 12.93 2.46 -11.51
CA PHE A 85 12.34 2.87 -10.22
C PHE A 85 11.65 1.71 -9.50
N GLY A 86 11.79 0.49 -9.99
CA GLY A 86 11.14 -0.69 -9.44
C GLY A 86 9.67 -0.88 -9.85
N ALA A 87 9.17 -0.08 -10.81
CA ALA A 87 7.79 -0.14 -11.30
C ALA A 87 7.68 -0.90 -12.63
N GLU A 88 8.25 -2.11 -12.68
CA GLU A 88 8.26 -2.95 -13.88
C GLU A 88 7.03 -3.84 -13.97
N VAL A 89 6.54 -4.32 -12.84
CA VAL A 89 5.53 -5.37 -12.80
C VAL A 89 4.13 -4.76 -12.83
N PHE A 90 3.58 -4.62 -14.03
CA PHE A 90 2.20 -4.20 -14.22
C PHE A 90 1.21 -5.29 -13.78
N ARG A 91 0.28 -4.93 -12.90
CA ARG A 91 -0.74 -5.85 -12.39
C ARG A 91 -2.13 -5.45 -12.88
N ALA A 92 -2.84 -6.42 -13.44
CA ALA A 92 -4.24 -6.25 -13.84
C ALA A 92 -5.19 -6.32 -12.63
N SER A 93 -4.78 -7.01 -11.56
CA SER A 93 -5.58 -7.14 -10.34
C SER A 93 -5.29 -5.98 -9.38
N PRO A 94 -6.30 -5.20 -8.98
CA PRO A 94 -6.12 -4.11 -8.02
C PRO A 94 -5.66 -4.61 -6.65
N ARG A 95 -6.00 -5.83 -6.26
CA ARG A 95 -5.59 -6.42 -4.98
C ARG A 95 -4.11 -6.76 -4.88
N GLN A 96 -3.40 -6.76 -5.99
CA GLN A 96 -1.96 -7.04 -6.08
C GLN A 96 -1.13 -5.81 -6.44
N ALA A 97 -1.77 -4.65 -6.58
CA ALA A 97 -1.11 -3.41 -6.99
C ALA A 97 -1.05 -2.42 -5.84
N ASP A 98 0.07 -1.71 -5.75
CA ASP A 98 0.32 -0.68 -4.73
C ASP A 98 0.16 0.73 -5.29
N LEU A 99 0.32 0.88 -6.60
CA LEU A 99 0.26 2.15 -7.31
C LEU A 99 -0.81 2.11 -8.39
N MET A 100 -1.76 3.06 -8.35
CA MET A 100 -2.77 3.23 -9.38
C MET A 100 -2.36 4.36 -10.33
N ILE A 101 -2.21 4.08 -11.62
CA ILE A 101 -1.93 5.08 -12.64
C ILE A 101 -3.20 5.32 -13.45
N VAL A 102 -3.79 6.49 -13.31
CA VAL A 102 -4.99 6.91 -14.04
C VAL A 102 -4.57 7.78 -15.21
N SER A 103 -4.66 7.24 -16.43
CA SER A 103 -4.18 7.89 -17.65
C SER A 103 -5.32 8.37 -18.52
N GLY A 104 -5.53 9.67 -18.56
CA GLY A 104 -6.50 10.32 -19.42
C GLY A 104 -7.79 10.75 -18.76
N ARG A 105 -8.79 11.07 -19.57
CA ARG A 105 -10.06 11.65 -19.11
C ARG A 105 -10.95 10.62 -18.42
N VAL A 106 -11.35 10.92 -17.19
CA VAL A 106 -12.30 10.12 -16.42
C VAL A 106 -13.71 10.61 -16.70
N SER A 107 -14.55 9.78 -17.29
CA SER A 107 -15.97 10.09 -17.47
C SER A 107 -16.73 9.95 -16.15
N GLN A 108 -17.85 10.67 -16.02
CA GLN A 108 -18.71 10.57 -14.82
C GLN A 108 -19.20 9.14 -14.54
N LYS A 109 -19.42 8.35 -15.60
CA LYS A 109 -19.82 6.94 -15.47
C LYS A 109 -18.66 6.05 -14.97
N MET A 110 -17.42 6.42 -15.28
CA MET A 110 -16.24 5.64 -14.91
C MET A 110 -15.71 6.01 -13.52
N ALA A 111 -15.98 7.22 -13.04
CA ALA A 111 -15.49 7.70 -11.75
C ALA A 111 -15.87 6.79 -10.57
N PRO A 112 -17.13 6.32 -10.40
CA PRO A 112 -17.48 5.42 -9.30
C PRO A 112 -16.77 4.06 -9.40
N ILE A 113 -16.52 3.57 -10.63
CA ILE A 113 -15.81 2.31 -10.86
C ILE A 113 -14.35 2.44 -10.43
N LEU A 114 -13.68 3.53 -10.80
CA LEU A 114 -12.30 3.80 -10.38
C LEU A 114 -12.18 3.88 -8.85
N LYS A 115 -13.15 4.50 -8.19
CA LYS A 115 -13.19 4.53 -6.73
C LYS A 115 -13.32 3.14 -6.12
N GLN A 116 -14.21 2.30 -6.64
CA GLN A 116 -14.36 0.92 -6.19
C GLN A 116 -13.08 0.11 -6.37
N ILE A 117 -12.37 0.30 -7.47
CA ILE A 117 -11.09 -0.36 -7.73
C ILE A 117 -10.03 0.14 -6.75
N PHE A 118 -9.97 1.45 -6.50
CA PHE A 118 -9.06 2.02 -5.51
C PHE A 118 -9.31 1.47 -4.10
N ASP A 119 -10.57 1.32 -3.72
CA ASP A 119 -10.95 0.77 -2.41
C ASP A 119 -10.55 -0.71 -2.26
N GLN A 120 -10.38 -1.44 -3.37
CA GLN A 120 -9.93 -2.84 -3.38
C GLN A 120 -8.40 -2.99 -3.28
N MET A 121 -7.64 -1.92 -3.46
CA MET A 121 -6.18 -1.96 -3.34
C MET A 121 -5.76 -2.09 -1.88
N PRO A 122 -4.72 -2.88 -1.58
CA PRO A 122 -4.17 -2.99 -0.22
C PRO A 122 -3.47 -1.69 0.21
N GLU A 123 -3.38 -1.48 1.50
CA GLU A 123 -2.56 -0.40 2.07
C GLU A 123 -1.10 -0.88 2.24
N PRO A 124 -0.10 -0.01 2.02
CA PRO A 124 -0.17 1.38 1.55
C PRO A 124 -0.40 1.48 0.04
N LYS A 125 -1.23 2.42 -0.39
CA LYS A 125 -1.59 2.63 -1.79
C LYS A 125 -1.43 4.08 -2.23
N TRP A 126 -1.01 4.27 -3.49
CA TRP A 126 -0.79 5.59 -4.08
C TRP A 126 -1.51 5.71 -5.41
N VAL A 127 -1.82 6.95 -5.79
CA VAL A 127 -2.46 7.25 -7.08
C VAL A 127 -1.65 8.32 -7.79
N ILE A 128 -1.38 8.07 -9.08
CA ILE A 128 -0.78 9.06 -9.98
C ILE A 128 -1.81 9.37 -11.07
N SER A 129 -2.13 10.65 -11.23
CA SER A 129 -2.87 11.15 -12.38
C SER A 129 -1.91 11.46 -13.51
N MET A 130 -2.11 10.84 -14.68
CA MET A 130 -1.29 11.03 -15.87
C MET A 130 -2.07 11.76 -16.96
N GLY A 131 -1.48 12.85 -17.44
CA GLY A 131 -2.04 13.71 -18.47
C GLY A 131 -2.94 14.84 -17.95
N ALA A 132 -3.12 15.86 -18.76
CA ALA A 132 -3.85 17.07 -18.38
C ALA A 132 -5.32 16.79 -17.98
N CYS A 133 -5.98 15.87 -18.68
CA CYS A 133 -7.37 15.52 -18.37
C CYS A 133 -7.55 14.89 -17.00
N ALA A 134 -6.62 14.05 -16.57
CA ALA A 134 -6.67 13.44 -15.24
C ALA A 134 -6.28 14.43 -14.14
N SER A 135 -5.41 15.40 -14.45
CA SER A 135 -4.86 16.35 -13.47
C SER A 135 -5.70 17.60 -13.31
N CYS A 136 -6.26 18.11 -14.41
CA CYS A 136 -6.96 19.43 -14.46
C CYS A 136 -8.42 19.32 -14.90
N GLY A 137 -8.88 18.14 -15.32
CA GLY A 137 -10.24 17.95 -15.83
C GLY A 137 -10.39 18.07 -17.35
N GLY A 138 -9.33 18.49 -18.05
CA GLY A 138 -9.26 18.55 -19.53
C GLY A 138 -9.98 19.69 -20.16
#